data_260f890caf508310e3bffd779b1fe409
#
_entry.id   260f890caf508310e3bffd779b1fe409
#
_cell.length_a   1.000
_cell.length_b   1.000
_cell.length_c   1.000
_cell.angle_alpha   90.00
_cell.angle_beta   90.00
_cell.angle_gamma   90.00
#
_symmetry.space_group_name_H-M   'P 1'
#
loop_
_entity.id
_entity.type
_entity.pdbx_description
1 polymer ?
#
loop_
_entity_poly.entity_id
_entity_poly.type
_entity_poly.pdbx_seq_one_letter_code
_entity_poly.pdbx_strand_id
1 'polypeptide(L)'
;RMYRQVIDIADLGLDTIEETDTAFRIGAMVTLRQVETSPALAQYTQGAFQEAVRHIVGTQFRNMATMGGSVCGRFGFSDILTLLLALQAEVELYKKGRVPITAFADEGAGQDIVTHIIIPKTARRTAYASLRLNATDFPIIACAVSSTDTMVYSAIGARPMRAQVQAVAKQDVRVRGLEETAQALADGMTYGTNTRGSAVYRHDMAAVLCRRLLKQTLEEEL
;
A
#
# COMPACT_ATOMS: atom_id res chain seq x y z
N ARG A 1 29.58 -1.11 -6.59
CA ARG A 1 29.88 -0.16 -5.49
C ARG A 1 30.28 -0.99 -4.28
N MET A 2 31.48 -0.76 -3.75
CA MET A 2 31.88 -1.35 -2.47
C MET A 2 31.38 -0.43 -1.34
N TYR A 3 30.51 -0.95 -0.50
CA TYR A 3 30.10 -0.26 0.73
C TYR A 3 31.23 -0.42 1.77
N ARG A 4 31.60 0.68 2.44
CA ARG A 4 32.65 0.64 3.47
C ARG A 4 32.15 0.13 4.82
N GLN A 5 30.85 0.25 5.06
CA GLN A 5 30.18 -0.17 6.30
C GLN A 5 28.80 -0.72 5.97
N VAL A 6 28.38 -1.71 6.73
CA VAL A 6 27.03 -2.30 6.70
C VAL A 6 26.52 -2.27 8.14
N ILE A 7 25.27 -1.87 8.30
CA ILE A 7 24.58 -1.91 9.60
C ILE A 7 23.55 -3.03 9.49
N ASP A 8 23.73 -4.07 10.28
CA ASP A 8 22.74 -5.13 10.44
C ASP A 8 21.75 -4.71 11.55
N ILE A 9 20.46 -4.81 11.26
CA ILE A 9 19.37 -4.46 12.19
C ILE A 9 18.53 -5.67 12.60
N ALA A 10 18.96 -6.90 12.24
CA ALA A 10 18.20 -8.12 12.46
C ALA A 10 17.90 -8.37 13.94
N ASP A 11 18.87 -8.13 14.82
CA ASP A 11 18.79 -8.44 16.24
C ASP A 11 18.36 -7.25 17.13
N LEU A 12 17.74 -6.22 16.53
CA LEU A 12 17.30 -5.02 17.26
C LEU A 12 15.85 -5.09 17.76
N GLY A 13 15.21 -6.25 17.72
CA GLY A 13 13.82 -6.42 18.14
C GLY A 13 12.80 -5.70 17.24
N LEU A 14 13.13 -5.52 15.97
CA LEU A 14 12.29 -4.84 14.96
C LEU A 14 11.41 -5.83 14.16
N ASP A 15 11.18 -7.01 14.66
CA ASP A 15 10.48 -8.13 14.00
C ASP A 15 9.09 -8.41 14.60
N THR A 16 8.53 -7.46 15.34
CA THR A 16 7.23 -7.56 16.01
C THR A 16 6.16 -6.69 15.38
N ILE A 17 4.90 -7.15 15.47
CA ILE A 17 3.71 -6.37 15.16
C ILE A 17 3.05 -6.04 16.50
N GLU A 18 3.09 -4.77 16.88
CA GLU A 18 2.46 -4.26 18.10
C GLU A 18 1.12 -3.62 17.74
N GLU A 19 0.09 -3.95 18.49
CA GLU A 19 -1.24 -3.35 18.36
C GLU A 19 -1.53 -2.53 19.60
N THR A 20 -1.83 -1.25 19.41
CA THR A 20 -2.32 -0.35 20.47
C THR A 20 -3.75 0.09 20.17
N ASP A 21 -4.35 0.87 21.07
CA ASP A 21 -5.69 1.44 20.84
C ASP A 21 -5.71 2.41 19.63
N THR A 22 -4.56 3.05 19.32
CA THR A 22 -4.48 4.12 18.32
C THR A 22 -3.76 3.74 17.03
N ALA A 23 -2.97 2.66 17.03
CA ALA A 23 -2.18 2.28 15.86
C ALA A 23 -1.71 0.81 15.89
N PHE A 24 -1.40 0.29 14.71
CA PHE A 24 -0.45 -0.82 14.56
C PHE A 24 0.94 -0.25 14.35
N ARG A 25 1.91 -0.79 15.06
CA ARG A 25 3.33 -0.49 14.93
C ARG A 25 4.04 -1.75 14.43
N ILE A 26 4.45 -1.75 13.17
CA ILE A 26 5.04 -2.88 12.46
C ILE A 26 6.53 -2.64 12.34
N GLY A 27 7.35 -3.45 12.97
CA GLY A 27 8.81 -3.35 12.90
C GLY A 27 9.34 -3.56 11.48
N ALA A 28 10.45 -2.90 11.16
CA ALA A 28 11.05 -2.96 9.83
C ALA A 28 11.49 -4.38 9.42
N MET A 29 11.80 -5.24 10.39
CA MET A 29 12.22 -6.64 10.20
C MET A 29 11.05 -7.62 10.22
N VAL A 30 9.81 -7.18 10.45
CA VAL A 30 8.62 -8.02 10.29
C VAL A 30 8.57 -8.54 8.85
N THR A 31 8.48 -9.84 8.70
CA THR A 31 8.44 -10.48 7.38
C THR A 31 7.09 -10.29 6.70
N LEU A 32 7.07 -10.32 5.38
CA LEU A 32 5.81 -10.26 4.63
C LEU A 32 4.90 -11.44 4.99
N ARG A 33 5.48 -12.59 5.37
CA ARG A 33 4.70 -13.75 5.84
C ARG A 33 4.01 -13.49 7.17
N GLN A 34 4.67 -12.84 8.12
CA GLN A 34 4.02 -12.45 9.39
C GLN A 34 2.86 -11.49 9.14
N VAL A 35 3.02 -10.52 8.23
CA VAL A 35 1.93 -9.62 7.82
C VAL A 35 0.79 -10.37 7.15
N GLU A 36 1.09 -11.28 6.20
CA GLU A 36 0.11 -12.12 5.50
C GLU A 36 -0.74 -12.95 6.47
N THR A 37 -0.14 -13.47 7.54
CA THR A 37 -0.79 -14.38 8.49
C THR A 37 -1.27 -13.71 9.77
N SER A 38 -1.12 -12.39 9.92
CA SER A 38 -1.54 -11.65 11.10
C SER A 38 -3.07 -11.55 11.19
N PRO A 39 -3.73 -12.16 12.19
CA PRO A 39 -5.18 -12.07 12.34
C PRO A 39 -5.64 -10.63 12.63
N ALA A 40 -4.88 -9.87 13.42
CA ALA A 40 -5.21 -8.51 13.78
C ALA A 40 -5.19 -7.57 12.56
N LEU A 41 -4.14 -7.65 11.71
CA LEU A 41 -4.09 -6.89 10.46
C LEU A 41 -5.18 -7.32 9.48
N ALA A 42 -5.48 -8.63 9.41
CA ALA A 42 -6.55 -9.17 8.58
C ALA A 42 -7.91 -8.60 8.97
N GLN A 43 -8.23 -8.62 10.25
CA GLN A 43 -9.47 -8.09 10.79
C GLN A 43 -9.57 -6.58 10.55
N TYR A 44 -8.53 -5.82 10.87
CA TYR A 44 -8.54 -4.36 10.74
C TYR A 44 -8.67 -3.89 9.28
N THR A 45 -8.06 -4.59 8.33
CA THR A 45 -8.05 -4.20 6.91
C THR A 45 -8.98 -5.05 6.04
N GLN A 46 -9.88 -5.84 6.64
CA GLN A 46 -10.79 -6.76 5.92
C GLN A 46 -10.06 -7.64 4.90
N GLY A 47 -8.85 -8.11 5.25
CA GLY A 47 -8.04 -8.97 4.40
C GLY A 47 -7.18 -8.25 3.35
N ALA A 48 -7.21 -6.91 3.28
CA ALA A 48 -6.45 -6.18 2.25
C ALA A 48 -4.94 -6.43 2.32
N PHE A 49 -4.35 -6.63 3.52
CA PHE A 49 -2.95 -7.01 3.64
C PHE A 49 -2.65 -8.39 3.08
N GLN A 50 -3.50 -9.39 3.37
CA GLN A 50 -3.32 -10.72 2.78
C GLN A 50 -3.38 -10.65 1.26
N GLU A 51 -4.35 -9.92 0.72
CA GLU A 51 -4.51 -9.77 -0.73
C GLU A 51 -3.30 -9.06 -1.36
N ALA A 52 -2.77 -8.01 -0.74
CA ALA A 52 -1.60 -7.30 -1.23
C ALA A 52 -0.31 -8.14 -1.20
N VAL A 53 -0.18 -9.04 -0.20
CA VAL A 53 1.07 -9.78 0.04
C VAL A 53 1.10 -11.13 -0.67
N ARG A 54 -0.03 -11.84 -0.75
CA ARG A 54 -0.08 -13.25 -1.19
C ARG A 54 0.53 -13.54 -2.55
N HIS A 55 0.56 -12.55 -3.44
CA HIS A 55 1.10 -12.64 -4.79
C HIS A 55 2.56 -12.19 -4.92
N ILE A 56 3.17 -11.72 -3.83
CA ILE A 56 4.58 -11.34 -3.83
C ILE A 56 5.43 -12.61 -3.81
N VAL A 57 5.83 -13.05 -5.01
CA VAL A 57 6.62 -14.26 -5.24
C VAL A 57 6.00 -15.49 -4.54
N GLY A 58 6.81 -16.35 -3.92
CA GLY A 58 6.38 -17.53 -3.16
C GLY A 58 6.50 -17.33 -1.64
N THR A 59 5.96 -18.28 -0.87
CA THR A 59 6.00 -18.26 0.60
C THR A 59 7.44 -18.19 1.14
N GLN A 60 8.39 -18.89 0.50
CA GLN A 60 9.80 -18.87 0.89
C GLN A 60 10.39 -17.46 0.82
N PHE A 61 10.07 -16.72 -0.24
CA PHE A 61 10.49 -15.33 -0.38
C PHE A 61 9.86 -14.45 0.71
N ARG A 62 8.56 -14.61 0.96
CA ARG A 62 7.85 -13.82 1.97
C ARG A 62 8.28 -14.12 3.41
N ASN A 63 8.87 -15.29 3.68
CA ASN A 63 9.51 -15.60 4.96
C ASN A 63 10.81 -14.81 5.21
N MET A 64 11.41 -14.25 4.17
CA MET A 64 12.66 -13.50 4.24
C MET A 64 12.51 -12.02 3.95
N ALA A 65 11.64 -11.67 3.00
CA ALA A 65 11.35 -10.28 2.65
C ALA A 65 10.63 -9.57 3.80
N THR A 66 11.07 -8.36 4.13
CA THR A 66 10.58 -7.60 5.30
C THR A 66 9.77 -6.38 4.89
N MET A 67 8.98 -5.87 5.83
CA MET A 67 8.20 -4.63 5.65
C MET A 67 9.11 -3.43 5.39
N GLY A 68 10.18 -3.27 6.18
CA GLY A 68 11.16 -2.21 5.96
C GLY A 68 11.80 -2.28 4.60
N GLY A 69 12.24 -3.47 4.15
CA GLY A 69 12.82 -3.68 2.82
C GLY A 69 11.84 -3.33 1.70
N SER A 70 10.57 -3.73 1.83
CA SER A 70 9.52 -3.45 0.84
C SER A 70 9.19 -1.96 0.74
N VAL A 71 9.21 -1.23 1.86
CA VAL A 71 8.93 0.21 1.91
C VAL A 71 10.16 1.02 1.45
N CYS A 72 11.37 0.68 1.92
CA CYS A 72 12.61 1.37 1.54
C CYS A 72 12.93 1.26 0.05
N GLY A 73 12.56 0.15 -0.58
CA GLY A 73 12.76 -0.05 -2.02
C GLY A 73 11.99 0.95 -2.89
N ARG A 74 10.87 1.47 -2.42
CA ARG A 74 10.01 2.45 -3.12
C ARG A 74 9.74 2.11 -4.58
N PHE A 75 9.67 0.81 -4.87
CA PHE A 75 9.47 0.33 -6.24
C PHE A 75 8.08 0.70 -6.75
N GLY A 76 8.00 1.11 -8.03
CA GLY A 76 6.74 1.49 -8.66
C GLY A 76 5.70 0.35 -8.70
N PHE A 77 6.14 -0.90 -8.59
CA PHE A 77 5.30 -2.10 -8.56
C PHE A 77 5.02 -2.61 -7.13
N SER A 78 5.33 -1.84 -6.09
CA SER A 78 5.16 -2.27 -4.71
C SER A 78 3.69 -2.35 -4.31
N ASP A 79 3.20 -3.56 -4.10
CA ASP A 79 1.87 -3.83 -3.56
C ASP A 79 1.73 -3.24 -2.15
N ILE A 80 2.75 -3.42 -1.33
CA ILE A 80 2.79 -2.91 0.05
C ILE A 80 2.72 -1.40 0.09
N LEU A 81 3.53 -0.69 -0.70
CA LEU A 81 3.51 0.76 -0.71
C LEU A 81 2.16 1.31 -1.19
N THR A 82 1.54 0.65 -2.18
CA THR A 82 0.21 1.02 -2.69
C THR A 82 -0.84 0.91 -1.57
N LEU A 83 -0.84 -0.19 -0.81
CA LEU A 83 -1.78 -0.36 0.30
C LEU A 83 -1.53 0.64 1.44
N LEU A 84 -0.27 0.84 1.83
CA LEU A 84 0.10 1.76 2.91
C LEU A 84 -0.26 3.21 2.59
N LEU A 85 -0.18 3.63 1.32
CA LEU A 85 -0.63 4.95 0.87
C LEU A 85 -2.14 5.13 1.08
N ALA A 86 -2.96 4.14 0.73
CA ALA A 86 -4.41 4.20 0.98
C ALA A 86 -4.74 4.19 2.47
N LEU A 87 -3.95 3.49 3.28
CA LEU A 87 -4.10 3.45 4.75
C LEU A 87 -3.61 4.73 5.44
N GLN A 88 -3.00 5.67 4.73
CA GLN A 88 -2.41 6.89 5.29
C GLN A 88 -1.39 6.56 6.40
N ALA A 89 -0.56 5.54 6.14
CA ALA A 89 0.45 5.09 7.08
C ALA A 89 1.56 6.15 7.27
N GLU A 90 2.36 5.96 8.32
CA GLU A 90 3.57 6.73 8.59
C GLU A 90 4.77 5.79 8.62
N VAL A 91 5.96 6.32 8.36
CA VAL A 91 7.23 5.63 8.51
C VAL A 91 7.98 6.26 9.67
N GLU A 92 8.40 5.44 10.64
CA GLU A 92 9.22 5.88 11.75
C GLU A 92 10.69 5.70 11.39
N LEU A 93 11.42 6.80 11.39
CA LEU A 93 12.84 6.87 11.12
C LEU A 93 13.61 7.04 12.44
N TYR A 94 14.77 6.42 12.55
CA TYR A 94 15.57 6.42 13.78
C TYR A 94 15.92 7.83 14.28
N LYS A 95 16.32 8.74 13.39
CA LYS A 95 16.72 10.11 13.74
C LYS A 95 15.62 11.13 13.54
N LYS A 96 14.90 11.04 12.42
CA LYS A 96 13.89 12.03 12.03
C LYS A 96 12.51 11.81 12.67
N GLY A 97 12.28 10.65 13.32
CA GLY A 97 10.98 10.29 13.84
C GLY A 97 9.98 9.94 12.76
N ARG A 98 8.69 10.22 12.99
CA ARG A 98 7.60 9.84 12.08
C ARG A 98 7.47 10.80 10.92
N VAL A 99 7.33 10.24 9.73
CA VAL A 99 7.06 10.95 8.48
C VAL A 99 5.87 10.29 7.76
N PRO A 100 4.98 11.04 7.12
CA PRO A 100 3.91 10.46 6.31
C PRO A 100 4.46 9.55 5.23
N ILE A 101 3.76 8.44 4.95
CA ILE A 101 4.16 7.50 3.89
C ILE A 101 4.23 8.16 2.50
N THR A 102 3.43 9.19 2.24
CA THR A 102 3.46 9.98 1.01
C THR A 102 4.79 10.72 0.85
N ALA A 103 5.23 11.44 1.87
CA ALA A 103 6.53 12.12 1.87
C ALA A 103 7.69 11.10 1.77
N PHE A 104 7.60 9.99 2.53
CA PHE A 104 8.60 8.92 2.44
C PHE A 104 8.68 8.28 1.05
N ALA A 105 7.55 8.07 0.39
CA ALA A 105 7.51 7.53 -0.97
C ALA A 105 8.29 8.41 -1.96
N ASP A 106 8.26 9.73 -1.79
CA ASP A 106 8.97 10.67 -2.65
C ASP A 106 10.43 10.85 -2.26
N GLU A 107 10.74 11.04 -0.99
CA GLU A 107 12.07 11.41 -0.51
C GLU A 107 12.92 10.20 -0.07
N GLY A 108 12.28 9.15 0.48
CA GLY A 108 12.95 8.01 1.11
C GLY A 108 13.55 8.35 2.48
N ALA A 109 14.32 7.42 3.02
CA ALA A 109 14.96 7.57 4.32
C ALA A 109 16.16 8.56 4.30
N GLY A 110 16.78 8.80 3.13
CA GLY A 110 18.05 9.52 3.04
C GLY A 110 19.17 8.75 3.73
N GLN A 111 19.84 9.41 4.71
CA GLN A 111 20.88 8.78 5.55
C GLN A 111 20.33 8.35 6.92
N ASP A 112 19.09 7.85 6.94
CA ASP A 112 18.42 7.41 8.15
C ASP A 112 17.96 5.95 8.02
N ILE A 113 17.51 5.35 9.10
CA ILE A 113 17.09 3.95 9.16
C ILE A 113 15.59 3.91 9.45
N VAL A 114 14.86 3.17 8.62
CA VAL A 114 13.45 2.83 8.91
C VAL A 114 13.42 1.82 10.05
N THR A 115 12.75 2.18 11.13
CA THR A 115 12.56 1.31 12.28
C THR A 115 11.18 0.67 12.29
N HIS A 116 10.13 1.43 11.98
CA HIS A 116 8.75 0.92 12.00
C HIS A 116 7.91 1.53 10.89
N ILE A 117 6.84 0.82 10.55
CA ILE A 117 5.71 1.33 9.79
C ILE A 117 4.53 1.46 10.75
N ILE A 118 3.92 2.65 10.81
CA ILE A 118 2.82 2.96 11.71
C ILE A 118 1.55 3.07 10.88
N ILE A 119 0.52 2.31 11.27
CA ILE A 119 -0.80 2.41 10.64
C ILE A 119 -1.77 2.97 11.68
N PRO A 120 -2.18 4.24 11.56
CA PRO A 120 -3.14 4.83 12.49
C PRO A 120 -4.48 4.07 12.43
N LYS A 121 -5.02 3.73 13.60
CA LYS A 121 -6.34 3.13 13.71
C LYS A 121 -7.40 4.21 13.63
N THR A 122 -8.21 4.13 12.60
CA THR A 122 -9.44 4.89 12.42
C THR A 122 -10.53 3.93 11.96
N ALA A 123 -11.79 4.23 12.25
CA ALA A 123 -12.88 3.47 11.65
C ALA A 123 -12.78 3.56 10.13
N ARG A 124 -12.54 2.43 9.47
CA ARG A 124 -12.35 2.37 8.01
C ARG A 124 -12.69 1.00 7.43
N ARG A 125 -13.04 1.00 6.17
CA ARG A 125 -13.07 -0.20 5.33
C ARG A 125 -11.98 -0.10 4.28
N THR A 126 -11.26 -1.18 4.06
CA THR A 126 -10.10 -1.19 3.17
C THR A 126 -10.19 -2.38 2.23
N ALA A 127 -9.88 -2.16 0.97
CA ALA A 127 -9.80 -3.21 -0.04
C ALA A 127 -8.58 -2.99 -0.94
N TYR A 128 -8.04 -4.08 -1.46
CA TYR A 128 -6.90 -4.10 -2.36
C TYR A 128 -7.17 -5.05 -3.52
N ALA A 129 -6.75 -4.68 -4.71
CA ALA A 129 -6.72 -5.56 -5.87
C ALA A 129 -5.57 -5.23 -6.81
N SER A 130 -5.08 -6.22 -7.53
CA SER A 130 -4.08 -6.04 -8.58
C SER A 130 -4.38 -6.91 -9.79
N LEU A 131 -3.99 -6.43 -10.95
CA LEU A 131 -4.03 -7.18 -12.21
C LEU A 131 -2.61 -7.64 -12.56
N ARG A 132 -2.46 -8.94 -12.85
CA ARG A 132 -1.19 -9.59 -13.15
C ARG A 132 -1.35 -10.53 -14.33
N LEU A 133 -0.25 -10.81 -15.05
CA LEU A 133 -0.25 -11.84 -16.11
C LEU A 133 -0.26 -13.25 -15.49
N ASN A 134 0.52 -13.46 -14.44
CA ASN A 134 0.60 -14.70 -13.67
C ASN A 134 0.49 -14.37 -12.17
N ALA A 135 0.09 -15.36 -11.37
CA ALA A 135 -0.20 -15.18 -9.94
C ALA A 135 0.95 -14.55 -9.13
N THR A 136 2.20 -14.83 -9.49
CA THR A 136 3.40 -14.35 -8.76
C THR A 136 4.22 -13.33 -9.55
N ASP A 137 3.72 -12.84 -10.68
CA ASP A 137 4.39 -11.79 -11.47
C ASP A 137 4.21 -10.41 -10.81
N PHE A 138 4.99 -9.43 -11.26
CA PHE A 138 4.74 -8.04 -10.90
C PHE A 138 3.39 -7.57 -11.43
N PRO A 139 2.67 -6.72 -10.69
CA PRO A 139 1.38 -6.21 -11.15
C PRO A 139 1.52 -5.36 -12.43
N ILE A 140 0.55 -5.50 -13.32
CA ILE A 140 0.34 -4.57 -14.43
C ILE A 140 -0.16 -3.24 -13.87
N ILE A 141 -1.14 -3.34 -12.97
CA ILE A 141 -1.73 -2.23 -12.21
C ILE A 141 -2.14 -2.76 -10.83
N ALA A 142 -2.04 -1.93 -9.81
CA ALA A 142 -2.47 -2.23 -8.45
C ALA A 142 -3.28 -1.06 -7.90
N CYS A 143 -4.36 -1.36 -7.19
CA CYS A 143 -5.22 -0.36 -6.55
C CYS A 143 -5.49 -0.76 -5.11
N ALA A 144 -5.54 0.23 -4.23
CA ALA A 144 -6.02 0.11 -2.87
C ALA A 144 -7.01 1.25 -2.59
N VAL A 145 -8.11 0.93 -1.93
CA VAL A 145 -9.10 1.92 -1.49
C VAL A 145 -9.30 1.75 0.00
N SER A 146 -9.28 2.86 0.73
CA SER A 146 -9.63 2.92 2.15
C SER A 146 -10.67 4.01 2.37
N SER A 147 -11.84 3.64 2.87
CA SER A 147 -12.95 4.55 3.18
C SER A 147 -13.05 4.73 4.69
N THR A 148 -12.98 5.97 5.16
CA THR A 148 -13.27 6.39 6.54
C THR A 148 -14.69 6.95 6.63
N ASP A 149 -15.07 7.52 7.76
CA ASP A 149 -16.40 8.15 7.92
C ASP A 149 -16.62 9.30 6.95
N THR A 150 -15.57 10.07 6.63
CA THR A 150 -15.67 11.31 5.83
C THR A 150 -14.93 11.28 4.51
N MET A 151 -13.88 10.47 4.40
CA MET A 151 -12.95 10.48 3.26
C MET A 151 -12.78 9.10 2.64
N VAL A 152 -12.54 9.09 1.35
CA VAL A 152 -12.07 7.93 0.60
C VAL A 152 -10.68 8.22 0.06
N TYR A 153 -9.73 7.33 0.35
CA TYR A 153 -8.36 7.37 -0.16
C TYR A 153 -8.18 6.27 -1.20
N SER A 154 -7.81 6.63 -2.41
CA SER A 154 -7.52 5.69 -3.50
C SER A 154 -6.07 5.78 -3.90
N ALA A 155 -5.33 4.71 -3.74
CA ALA A 155 -3.93 4.62 -4.16
C ALA A 155 -3.82 3.71 -5.38
N ILE A 156 -3.07 4.17 -6.39
CA ILE A 156 -2.80 3.42 -7.62
C ILE A 156 -1.28 3.25 -7.78
N GLY A 157 -0.84 2.00 -7.88
CA GLY A 157 0.54 1.57 -8.08
C GLY A 157 0.73 0.83 -9.40
N ALA A 158 1.96 0.40 -9.67
CA ALA A 158 2.35 -0.30 -10.90
C ALA A 158 2.05 0.49 -12.19
N ARG A 159 2.17 1.81 -12.15
CA ARG A 159 1.87 2.72 -13.26
C ARG A 159 3.01 2.93 -14.28
N PRO A 160 4.04 2.23 -14.43
CA PRO A 160 5.50 2.16 -14.23
C PRO A 160 6.14 3.40 -13.59
N MET A 161 5.48 3.95 -12.62
CA MET A 161 5.94 5.02 -11.73
C MET A 161 5.58 4.64 -10.30
N ARG A 162 6.07 5.37 -9.32
CA ARG A 162 5.71 5.16 -7.91
C ARG A 162 4.21 5.25 -7.71
N ALA A 163 3.70 4.47 -6.78
CA ALA A 163 2.30 4.56 -6.37
C ALA A 163 2.00 5.96 -5.84
N GLN A 164 0.82 6.45 -6.13
CA GLN A 164 0.29 7.72 -5.64
C GLN A 164 -1.09 7.50 -5.04
N VAL A 165 -1.49 8.37 -4.13
CA VAL A 165 -2.80 8.36 -3.50
C VAL A 165 -3.53 9.66 -3.80
N GLN A 166 -4.83 9.56 -4.02
CA GLN A 166 -5.77 10.68 -4.06
C GLN A 166 -6.80 10.52 -2.95
N ALA A 167 -7.30 11.64 -2.45
CA ALA A 167 -8.36 11.67 -1.47
C ALA A 167 -9.57 12.39 -2.06
N VAL A 168 -10.77 11.86 -1.78
CA VAL A 168 -12.05 12.46 -2.17
C VAL A 168 -13.01 12.41 -0.96
N ALA A 169 -13.80 13.46 -0.78
CA ALA A 169 -14.80 13.43 0.28
C ALA A 169 -15.86 12.35 -0.01
N LYS A 170 -16.24 11.59 1.00
CA LYS A 170 -17.24 10.53 0.86
C LYS A 170 -18.58 11.04 0.36
N GLN A 171 -18.93 12.26 0.73
CA GLN A 171 -20.11 12.95 0.22
C GLN A 171 -20.06 13.19 -1.29
N ASP A 172 -18.89 13.54 -1.83
CA ASP A 172 -18.72 13.75 -3.27
C ASP A 172 -18.86 12.42 -4.05
N VAL A 173 -18.38 11.31 -3.46
CA VAL A 173 -18.59 9.96 -4.04
C VAL A 173 -20.10 9.63 -4.11
N ARG A 174 -20.87 9.96 -3.07
CA ARG A 174 -22.32 9.76 -3.08
C ARG A 174 -23.04 10.59 -4.13
N VAL A 175 -22.61 11.83 -4.34
CA VAL A 175 -23.20 12.74 -5.34
C VAL A 175 -22.87 12.31 -6.77
N ARG A 176 -21.61 11.98 -7.03
CA ARG A 176 -21.14 11.60 -8.38
C ARG A 176 -21.52 10.18 -8.76
N GLY A 177 -21.60 9.28 -7.79
CA GLY A 177 -21.69 7.84 -8.00
C GLY A 177 -20.32 7.19 -8.20
N LEU A 178 -20.33 5.86 -8.09
CA LEU A 178 -19.08 5.05 -8.08
C LEU A 178 -18.34 5.08 -9.43
N GLU A 179 -19.06 5.05 -10.54
CA GLU A 179 -18.48 5.00 -11.89
C GLU A 179 -17.71 6.28 -12.21
N GLU A 180 -18.37 7.43 -12.06
CA GLU A 180 -17.76 8.74 -12.35
C GLU A 180 -16.61 9.04 -11.37
N THR A 181 -16.75 8.65 -10.09
CA THR A 181 -15.67 8.81 -9.11
C THR A 181 -14.46 7.96 -9.48
N ALA A 182 -14.66 6.69 -9.85
CA ALA A 182 -13.56 5.80 -10.24
C ALA A 182 -12.84 6.31 -11.49
N GLN A 183 -13.58 6.81 -12.46
CA GLN A 183 -13.02 7.42 -13.66
C GLN A 183 -12.20 8.66 -13.30
N ALA A 184 -12.73 9.57 -12.50
CA ALA A 184 -12.03 10.78 -12.07
C ALA A 184 -10.72 10.47 -11.28
N LEU A 185 -10.72 9.42 -10.42
CA LEU A 185 -9.53 8.96 -9.72
C LEU A 185 -8.48 8.39 -10.67
N ALA A 186 -8.90 7.69 -11.73
CA ALA A 186 -7.98 7.20 -12.75
C ALA A 186 -7.42 8.34 -13.60
N ASP A 187 -8.28 9.27 -14.04
CA ASP A 187 -7.90 10.44 -14.87
C ASP A 187 -6.93 11.37 -14.15
N GLY A 188 -7.02 11.46 -12.84
CA GLY A 188 -6.15 12.29 -12.00
C GLY A 188 -4.71 11.75 -11.85
N MET A 189 -4.36 10.64 -12.50
CA MET A 189 -3.03 10.04 -12.45
C MET A 189 -2.40 9.85 -13.85
N THR A 190 -1.08 9.82 -13.88
CA THR A 190 -0.32 9.51 -15.11
C THR A 190 0.08 8.04 -15.15
N TYR A 191 0.14 7.48 -16.36
CA TYR A 191 0.48 6.07 -16.59
C TYR A 191 1.58 5.95 -17.65
N GLY A 192 2.48 5.00 -17.44
CA GLY A 192 3.54 4.67 -18.40
C GLY A 192 3.27 3.39 -19.16
N THR A 193 3.95 3.22 -20.27
CA THR A 193 3.99 2.00 -21.08
C THR A 193 5.26 1.21 -20.80
N ASN A 194 5.14 -0.12 -20.68
CA ASN A 194 6.27 -1.06 -20.68
C ASN A 194 5.83 -2.40 -21.27
N THR A 195 6.71 -3.41 -21.22
CA THR A 195 6.45 -4.75 -21.78
C THR A 195 5.23 -5.47 -21.18
N ARG A 196 4.74 -5.05 -20.00
CA ARG A 196 3.58 -5.66 -19.34
C ARG A 196 2.24 -5.03 -19.73
N GLY A 197 2.22 -3.82 -20.22
CA GLY A 197 1.00 -3.14 -20.62
C GLY A 197 1.21 -1.70 -21.05
N SER A 198 0.31 -1.21 -21.89
CA SER A 198 0.29 0.18 -22.34
C SER A 198 -0.25 1.13 -21.26
N ALA A 199 0.06 2.42 -21.39
CA ALA A 199 -0.49 3.47 -20.53
C ALA A 199 -2.03 3.51 -20.57
N VAL A 200 -2.62 3.37 -21.78
CA VAL A 200 -4.07 3.34 -21.97
C VAL A 200 -4.70 2.17 -21.25
N TYR A 201 -4.16 0.96 -21.42
CA TYR A 201 -4.67 -0.23 -20.75
C TYR A 201 -4.61 -0.11 -19.22
N ARG A 202 -3.52 0.46 -18.67
CA ARG A 202 -3.38 0.67 -17.21
C ARG A 202 -4.38 1.68 -16.70
N HIS A 203 -4.61 2.75 -17.44
CA HIS A 203 -5.61 3.76 -17.10
C HIS A 203 -7.01 3.14 -17.03
N ASP A 204 -7.43 2.41 -18.07
CA ASP A 204 -8.74 1.79 -18.13
C ASP A 204 -8.92 0.75 -17.02
N MET A 205 -7.89 -0.05 -16.77
CA MET A 205 -7.92 -1.04 -15.70
C MET A 205 -7.88 -0.42 -14.30
N ALA A 206 -7.22 0.73 -14.13
CA ALA A 206 -7.26 1.48 -12.88
C ALA A 206 -8.69 1.95 -12.56
N ALA A 207 -9.42 2.51 -13.53
CA ALA A 207 -10.83 2.89 -13.36
C ALA A 207 -11.70 1.68 -12.96
N VAL A 208 -11.53 0.53 -13.65
CA VAL A 208 -12.25 -0.71 -13.33
C VAL A 208 -11.95 -1.20 -11.90
N LEU A 209 -10.67 -1.24 -11.50
CA LEU A 209 -10.29 -1.69 -10.16
C LEU A 209 -10.77 -0.71 -9.09
N CYS A 210 -10.58 0.60 -9.29
CA CYS A 210 -11.09 1.63 -8.38
C CYS A 210 -12.61 1.48 -8.16
N ARG A 211 -13.38 1.31 -9.22
CA ARG A 211 -14.84 1.11 -9.12
C ARG A 211 -15.21 -0.10 -8.28
N ARG A 212 -14.54 -1.25 -8.51
CA ARG A 212 -14.78 -2.49 -7.75
C ARG A 212 -14.44 -2.32 -6.26
N LEU A 213 -13.33 -1.65 -5.96
CA LEU A 213 -12.89 -1.44 -4.59
C LEU A 213 -13.73 -0.38 -3.87
N LEU A 214 -14.16 0.68 -4.57
CA LEU A 214 -15.13 1.65 -4.04
C LEU A 214 -16.43 0.95 -3.68
N LYS A 215 -16.95 0.10 -4.56
CA LYS A 215 -18.14 -0.69 -4.28
C LYS A 215 -17.95 -1.53 -3.02
N GLN A 216 -16.86 -2.31 -2.92
CA GLN A 216 -16.56 -3.17 -1.77
C GLN A 216 -16.43 -2.40 -0.45
N THR A 217 -15.88 -1.18 -0.49
CA THR A 217 -15.65 -0.38 0.73
C THR A 217 -16.82 0.49 1.14
N LEU A 218 -17.84 0.68 0.28
CA LEU A 218 -18.98 1.58 0.51
C LEU A 218 -20.36 0.89 0.45
N GLU A 219 -20.45 -0.40 0.04
CA GLU A 219 -21.74 -1.09 -0.24
C GLU A 219 -22.75 -1.15 0.91
N GLU A 220 -22.33 -1.05 2.16
CA GLU A 220 -23.25 -1.05 3.30
C GLU A 220 -23.77 0.36 3.65
N GLU A 221 -23.34 1.39 2.92
CA GLU A 221 -23.61 2.78 3.24
C GLU A 221 -24.28 3.55 2.07
N LEU A 222 -24.44 2.92 0.93
CA LEU A 222 -25.14 3.39 -0.25
C LEU A 222 -26.53 2.78 -0.35
#